data_b7c1df2dbc989a81ee866a8bbbac9cd7
#
_entry.id   b7c1df2dbc989a81ee866a8bbbac9cd7
#
_cell.length_a   1.000
_cell.length_b   1.000
_cell.length_c   1.000
_cell.angle_alpha   90.00
_cell.angle_beta   90.00
_cell.angle_gamma   90.00
#
_symmetry.space_group_name_H-M   'P 1'
#
loop_
_entity.id
_entity.type
_entity.pdbx_description
1 polymer ?
#
loop_
_entity_poly.entity_id
_entity_poly.type
_entity_poly.pdbx_seq_one_letter_code
_entity_poly.pdbx_strand_id
1 'polypeptide(L)'
;IIALGGGSAMDAAKIMWVMYEHPDANFEDMAMDFMDIRKRVYTFPKMGNKAYFVAIPTSSGTGSEVTPFAIITDAETGVKWPIADYELLPNMAIVDVDNMMTQPKGLTSASGIDVMTHAIEAYVSIMASDYTEGLSLKAIKDVFNYLPSAYENGANDPVAREKMANASCLAGMAFANAFLGLNYSMAHKLGAFHHLPSG
;
A
#
# COMPACT_ATOMS: atom_id res chain seq x y z
N ILE A 1 -12.57 2.62 13.60
CA ILE A 1 -12.28 1.37 12.87
C ILE A 1 -10.80 1.09 13.03
N ILE A 2 -10.42 -0.14 13.36
CA ILE A 2 -9.02 -0.55 13.48
C ILE A 2 -8.78 -1.65 12.44
N ALA A 3 -7.85 -1.41 11.53
CA ALA A 3 -7.41 -2.36 10.50
C ALA A 3 -6.05 -2.95 10.93
N LEU A 4 -6.05 -4.19 11.40
CA LEU A 4 -4.85 -4.93 11.76
C LEU A 4 -4.61 -6.02 10.72
N GLY A 5 -3.52 -5.95 9.96
CA GLY A 5 -3.20 -6.97 8.95
C GLY A 5 -2.28 -6.47 7.84
N GLY A 6 -2.14 -7.26 6.79
CA GLY A 6 -1.44 -6.87 5.56
C GLY A 6 -2.27 -5.97 4.66
N GLY A 7 -1.76 -5.66 3.47
CA GLY A 7 -2.41 -4.76 2.51
C GLY A 7 -3.87 -5.11 2.22
N SER A 8 -4.16 -6.38 1.92
CA SER A 8 -5.53 -6.83 1.62
C SER A 8 -6.52 -6.58 2.75
N ALA A 9 -6.10 -6.76 4.01
CA ALA A 9 -6.94 -6.50 5.17
C ALA A 9 -7.20 -4.99 5.34
N MET A 10 -6.15 -4.18 5.14
CA MET A 10 -6.27 -2.72 5.21
C MET A 10 -7.11 -2.16 4.07
N ASP A 11 -6.92 -2.64 2.86
CA ASP A 11 -7.72 -2.22 1.68
C ASP A 11 -9.20 -2.57 1.86
N ALA A 12 -9.50 -3.80 2.32
CA ALA A 12 -10.87 -4.18 2.66
C ALA A 12 -11.46 -3.28 3.75
N ALA A 13 -10.68 -2.98 4.80
CA ALA A 13 -11.13 -2.12 5.89
C ALA A 13 -11.40 -0.67 5.43
N LYS A 14 -10.60 -0.14 4.48
CA LYS A 14 -10.87 1.17 3.85
C LYS A 14 -12.23 1.19 3.16
N ILE A 15 -12.55 0.15 2.39
CA ILE A 15 -13.87 0.04 1.73
C ILE A 15 -14.98 -0.14 2.76
N MET A 16 -14.78 -0.96 3.79
CA MET A 16 -15.76 -1.08 4.89
C MET A 16 -15.98 0.26 5.60
N TRP A 17 -14.94 1.07 5.74
CA TRP A 17 -15.04 2.43 6.30
C TRP A 17 -15.90 3.32 5.42
N VAL A 18 -15.69 3.32 4.09
CA VAL A 18 -16.53 4.05 3.15
C VAL A 18 -18.00 3.61 3.27
N MET A 19 -18.27 2.31 3.23
CA MET A 19 -19.64 1.78 3.34
C MET A 19 -20.32 2.11 4.67
N TYR A 20 -19.54 2.17 5.76
CA TYR A 20 -20.05 2.56 7.07
C TYR A 20 -20.43 4.04 7.13
N GLU A 21 -19.59 4.92 6.59
CA GLU A 21 -19.85 6.35 6.60
C GLU A 21 -20.87 6.78 5.54
N HIS A 22 -20.82 6.15 4.37
CA HIS A 22 -21.60 6.46 3.19
C HIS A 22 -22.22 5.20 2.58
N PRO A 23 -23.30 4.65 3.17
CA PRO A 23 -23.94 3.41 2.69
C PRO A 23 -24.45 3.49 1.25
N ASP A 24 -24.72 4.71 0.77
CA ASP A 24 -25.23 4.96 -0.58
C ASP A 24 -24.10 5.18 -1.62
N ALA A 25 -22.82 5.07 -1.22
CA ALA A 25 -21.70 5.23 -2.13
C ALA A 25 -21.67 4.07 -3.13
N ASN A 26 -21.53 4.41 -4.42
CA ASN A 26 -21.47 3.43 -5.49
C ASN A 26 -20.02 2.98 -5.72
N PHE A 27 -19.76 1.69 -5.59
CA PHE A 27 -18.42 1.10 -5.77
C PHE A 27 -17.89 1.27 -7.19
N GLU A 28 -18.73 1.05 -8.20
CA GLU A 28 -18.32 1.17 -9.61
C GLU A 28 -17.91 2.60 -9.95
N ASP A 29 -18.66 3.60 -9.47
CA ASP A 29 -18.32 5.01 -9.70
C ASP A 29 -16.97 5.37 -9.06
N MET A 30 -16.71 4.90 -7.83
CA MET A 30 -15.43 5.11 -7.12
C MET A 30 -14.27 4.47 -7.87
N ALA A 31 -14.43 3.24 -8.38
CA ALA A 31 -13.39 2.54 -9.13
C ALA A 31 -13.15 3.17 -10.49
N MET A 32 -14.19 3.60 -11.20
CA MET A 32 -14.11 4.20 -12.52
C MET A 32 -13.49 5.60 -12.51
N ASP A 33 -13.60 6.35 -11.41
CA ASP A 33 -12.98 7.66 -11.26
C ASP A 33 -11.45 7.59 -11.46
N PHE A 34 -10.81 6.54 -10.97
CA PHE A 34 -9.39 6.30 -11.17
C PHE A 34 -9.06 5.68 -12.54
N MET A 35 -9.88 4.75 -13.04
CA MET A 35 -9.59 3.97 -14.24
C MET A 35 -9.85 4.74 -15.54
N ASP A 36 -10.81 5.65 -15.57
CA ASP A 36 -11.16 6.42 -16.76
C ASP A 36 -11.18 7.92 -16.47
N ILE A 37 -10.12 8.60 -16.91
CA ILE A 37 -9.95 10.06 -16.73
C ILE A 37 -11.14 10.88 -17.27
N ARG A 38 -11.87 10.34 -18.25
CA ARG A 38 -13.06 11.00 -18.83
C ARG A 38 -14.27 10.92 -17.89
N LYS A 39 -14.24 10.02 -16.93
CA LYS A 39 -15.28 9.78 -15.92
C LYS A 39 -14.96 10.37 -14.56
N ARG A 40 -13.95 11.24 -14.45
CA ARG A 40 -13.60 11.97 -13.23
C ARG A 40 -14.62 13.05 -12.85
N VAL A 41 -15.89 12.71 -12.97
CA VAL A 41 -17.00 13.55 -12.51
C VAL A 41 -17.54 13.09 -11.15
N TYR A 42 -17.11 11.90 -10.69
CA TYR A 42 -17.48 11.40 -9.37
C TYR A 42 -16.71 12.15 -8.30
N THR A 43 -17.43 12.70 -7.33
CA THR A 43 -16.83 13.32 -6.15
C THR A 43 -16.81 12.31 -5.02
N PHE A 44 -15.59 11.93 -4.59
CA PHE A 44 -15.45 11.01 -3.48
C PHE A 44 -16.03 11.61 -2.19
N PRO A 45 -16.79 10.84 -1.40
CA PRO A 45 -17.41 11.37 -0.19
C PRO A 45 -16.35 11.70 0.88
N LYS A 46 -16.62 12.73 1.69
CA LYS A 46 -15.77 13.11 2.81
C LYS A 46 -15.78 12.05 3.89
N MET A 47 -14.58 11.60 4.29
CA MET A 47 -14.41 10.55 5.26
C MET A 47 -14.01 11.09 6.65
N GLY A 48 -14.16 10.24 7.68
CA GLY A 48 -13.73 10.58 9.05
C GLY A 48 -14.75 11.34 9.88
N ASN A 49 -15.98 11.46 9.41
CA ASN A 49 -17.06 12.15 10.14
C ASN A 49 -17.74 11.27 11.19
N LYS A 50 -17.85 9.95 10.92
CA LYS A 50 -18.52 8.99 11.82
C LYS A 50 -17.51 8.09 12.53
N ALA A 51 -16.38 7.77 11.90
CA ALA A 51 -15.39 6.85 12.43
C ALA A 51 -13.96 7.31 12.17
N TYR A 52 -13.11 7.21 13.18
CA TYR A 52 -11.68 7.36 13.06
C TYR A 52 -11.07 6.05 12.55
N PHE A 53 -10.18 6.10 11.55
CA PHE A 53 -9.56 4.92 10.95
C PHE A 53 -8.10 4.80 11.38
N VAL A 54 -7.77 3.68 12.02
CA VAL A 54 -6.41 3.33 12.43
C VAL A 54 -5.93 2.12 11.64
N ALA A 55 -4.78 2.23 10.99
CA ALA A 55 -4.14 1.14 10.26
C ALA A 55 -2.91 0.64 11.00
N ILE A 56 -2.83 -0.69 11.20
CA ILE A 56 -1.75 -1.37 11.91
C ILE A 56 -1.23 -2.49 10.99
N PRO A 57 -0.12 -2.26 10.24
CA PRO A 57 0.39 -3.27 9.33
C PRO A 57 1.03 -4.45 10.07
N THR A 58 0.89 -5.65 9.48
CA THR A 58 1.56 -6.88 9.94
C THR A 58 2.56 -7.41 8.89
N SER A 59 2.78 -6.66 7.83
CA SER A 59 3.76 -6.95 6.78
C SER A 59 4.44 -5.67 6.32
N SER A 60 5.69 -5.80 5.88
CA SER A 60 6.50 -4.70 5.36
C SER A 60 6.52 -4.78 3.83
N GLY A 61 5.60 -4.09 3.16
CA GLY A 61 5.48 -4.19 1.69
C GLY A 61 4.59 -3.11 1.08
N THR A 62 3.29 -3.22 1.26
CA THR A 62 2.32 -2.42 0.50
C THR A 62 2.27 -0.94 0.88
N GLY A 63 2.63 -0.59 2.12
CA GLY A 63 2.48 0.78 2.61
C GLY A 63 1.03 1.25 2.71
N SER A 64 0.04 0.32 2.71
CA SER A 64 -1.38 0.69 2.71
C SER A 64 -1.80 1.52 3.92
N GLU A 65 -1.05 1.45 5.02
CA GLU A 65 -1.25 2.26 6.22
C GLU A 65 -1.06 3.77 6.01
N VAL A 66 -0.36 4.16 4.93
CA VAL A 66 -0.04 5.57 4.60
C VAL A 66 -0.39 5.95 3.16
N THR A 67 -1.26 5.17 2.50
CA THR A 67 -1.60 5.41 1.10
C THR A 67 -3.10 5.64 0.90
N PRO A 68 -3.47 6.43 -0.12
CA PRO A 68 -4.86 6.74 -0.47
C PRO A 68 -5.49 5.68 -1.37
N PHE A 69 -4.93 4.47 -1.44
CA PHE A 69 -5.35 3.41 -2.36
C PHE A 69 -6.05 2.27 -1.62
N ALA A 70 -7.01 1.64 -2.29
CA ALA A 70 -7.58 0.35 -1.92
C ALA A 70 -7.77 -0.48 -3.20
N ILE A 71 -7.18 -1.69 -3.23
CA ILE A 71 -7.28 -2.60 -4.37
C ILE A 71 -8.18 -3.75 -4.00
N ILE A 72 -9.35 -3.81 -4.62
CA ILE A 72 -10.35 -4.86 -4.38
C ILE A 72 -10.41 -5.79 -5.59
N THR A 73 -10.40 -7.08 -5.33
CA THR A 73 -10.57 -8.09 -6.38
C THR A 73 -12.04 -8.51 -6.45
N ASP A 74 -12.63 -8.38 -7.61
CA ASP A 74 -13.95 -8.94 -7.88
C ASP A 74 -13.85 -10.47 -7.88
N ALA A 75 -14.62 -11.13 -7.02
CA ALA A 75 -14.56 -12.57 -6.84
C ALA A 75 -15.12 -13.36 -8.04
N GLU A 76 -16.00 -12.76 -8.85
CA GLU A 76 -16.61 -13.42 -10.01
C GLU A 76 -15.70 -13.33 -11.25
N THR A 77 -15.11 -12.16 -11.46
CA THR A 77 -14.33 -11.87 -12.70
C THR A 77 -12.83 -11.98 -12.49
N GLY A 78 -12.34 -11.98 -11.25
CA GLY A 78 -10.92 -11.90 -10.91
C GLY A 78 -10.27 -10.53 -11.22
N VAL A 79 -11.05 -9.56 -11.66
CA VAL A 79 -10.55 -8.22 -11.99
C VAL A 79 -10.22 -7.45 -10.72
N LYS A 80 -9.06 -6.81 -10.73
CA LYS A 80 -8.64 -5.90 -9.65
C LYS A 80 -9.15 -4.49 -9.95
N TRP A 81 -9.93 -3.97 -9.02
CA TRP A 81 -10.49 -2.62 -9.08
C TRP A 81 -9.70 -1.70 -8.15
N PRO A 82 -8.85 -0.81 -8.68
CA PRO A 82 -8.19 0.20 -7.87
C PRO A 82 -9.17 1.33 -7.55
N ILE A 83 -9.26 1.67 -6.27
CA ILE A 83 -9.93 2.87 -5.78
C ILE A 83 -8.84 3.77 -5.21
N ALA A 84 -8.81 5.02 -5.63
CA ALA A 84 -7.79 5.97 -5.24
C ALA A 84 -8.41 7.34 -4.97
N ASP A 85 -8.38 7.74 -3.72
CA ASP A 85 -8.74 9.09 -3.29
C ASP A 85 -8.06 9.39 -1.95
N TYR A 86 -7.61 10.63 -1.75
CA TYR A 86 -6.96 11.03 -0.49
C TYR A 86 -7.86 10.91 0.74
N GLU A 87 -9.18 10.89 0.55
CA GLU A 87 -10.13 10.61 1.64
C GLU A 87 -9.97 9.18 2.21
N LEU A 88 -9.34 8.25 1.48
CA LEU A 88 -9.03 6.91 1.97
C LEU A 88 -7.76 6.81 2.81
N LEU A 89 -7.01 7.90 2.97
CA LEU A 89 -5.86 7.90 3.86
C LEU A 89 -6.29 7.58 5.29
N PRO A 90 -5.67 6.59 5.96
CA PRO A 90 -5.90 6.36 7.38
C PRO A 90 -5.64 7.62 8.22
N ASN A 91 -6.45 7.85 9.23
CA ASN A 91 -6.24 8.96 10.14
C ASN A 91 -5.00 8.75 11.03
N MET A 92 -4.62 7.49 11.26
CA MET A 92 -3.45 7.10 12.03
C MET A 92 -2.88 5.79 11.49
N ALA A 93 -1.54 5.72 11.38
CA ALA A 93 -0.81 4.50 11.16
C ALA A 93 0.01 4.16 12.42
N ILE A 94 -0.06 2.91 12.87
CA ILE A 94 0.77 2.39 13.97
C ILE A 94 1.67 1.30 13.40
N VAL A 95 2.94 1.64 13.20
CA VAL A 95 3.96 0.72 12.67
C VAL A 95 4.70 0.12 13.86
N ASP A 96 4.28 -1.08 14.26
CA ASP A 96 4.84 -1.82 15.38
C ASP A 96 5.56 -3.06 14.85
N VAL A 97 6.87 -3.12 15.09
CA VAL A 97 7.72 -4.21 14.60
C VAL A 97 7.31 -5.58 15.14
N ASP A 98 6.77 -5.65 16.34
CA ASP A 98 6.36 -6.91 16.96
C ASP A 98 5.29 -7.64 16.12
N ASN A 99 4.43 -6.89 15.42
CA ASN A 99 3.43 -7.43 14.51
C ASN A 99 4.03 -8.05 13.23
N MET A 100 5.30 -7.80 12.94
CA MET A 100 5.99 -8.23 11.72
C MET A 100 7.06 -9.30 11.96
N MET A 101 7.38 -9.61 13.23
CA MET A 101 8.43 -10.56 13.59
C MET A 101 8.19 -11.97 13.04
N THR A 102 6.92 -12.36 12.87
CA THR A 102 6.52 -13.67 12.36
C THR A 102 6.33 -13.74 10.85
N GLN A 103 6.62 -12.68 10.13
CA GLN A 103 6.46 -12.64 8.67
C GLN A 103 7.31 -13.74 7.99
N PRO A 104 6.69 -14.65 7.19
CA PRO A 104 7.42 -15.75 6.56
C PRO A 104 8.46 -15.27 5.53
N LYS A 105 9.50 -16.07 5.30
CA LYS A 105 10.59 -15.75 4.34
C LYS A 105 10.09 -15.40 2.93
N GLY A 106 9.17 -16.21 2.39
CA GLY A 106 8.60 -15.95 1.06
C GLY A 106 7.86 -14.62 0.97
N LEU A 107 7.09 -14.27 2.01
CA LEU A 107 6.44 -12.97 2.08
C LEU A 107 7.45 -11.85 2.30
N THR A 108 8.49 -12.08 3.11
CA THR A 108 9.55 -11.08 3.36
C THR A 108 10.27 -10.70 2.07
N SER A 109 10.63 -11.69 1.22
CA SER A 109 11.29 -11.40 -0.05
C SER A 109 10.38 -10.67 -1.03
N ALA A 110 9.17 -11.18 -1.26
CA ALA A 110 8.23 -10.58 -2.19
C ALA A 110 7.86 -9.15 -1.76
N SER A 111 7.46 -8.96 -0.51
CA SER A 111 7.07 -7.65 -0.02
C SER A 111 8.26 -6.68 0.08
N GLY A 112 9.47 -7.17 0.39
CA GLY A 112 10.66 -6.32 0.43
C GLY A 112 11.09 -5.82 -0.95
N ILE A 113 10.94 -6.65 -2.00
CA ILE A 113 11.15 -6.22 -3.39
C ILE A 113 10.03 -5.28 -3.84
N ASP A 114 8.81 -5.49 -3.38
CA ASP A 114 7.69 -4.54 -3.62
C ASP A 114 8.02 -3.14 -3.08
N VAL A 115 8.54 -3.05 -1.84
CA VAL A 115 9.05 -1.79 -1.26
C VAL A 115 10.11 -1.14 -2.13
N MET A 116 11.07 -1.93 -2.63
CA MET A 116 12.12 -1.44 -3.52
C MET A 116 11.53 -0.85 -4.80
N THR A 117 10.58 -1.57 -5.41
CA THR A 117 9.90 -1.13 -6.63
C THR A 117 9.11 0.16 -6.39
N HIS A 118 8.33 0.24 -5.32
CA HIS A 118 7.61 1.45 -4.92
C HIS A 118 8.54 2.66 -4.81
N ALA A 119 9.65 2.48 -4.09
CA ALA A 119 10.60 3.55 -3.85
C ALA A 119 11.30 4.01 -5.14
N ILE A 120 11.73 3.07 -5.99
CA ILE A 120 12.39 3.41 -7.27
C ILE A 120 11.41 4.10 -8.21
N GLU A 121 10.20 3.58 -8.38
CA GLU A 121 9.22 4.18 -9.29
C GLU A 121 8.76 5.56 -8.80
N ALA A 122 8.57 5.75 -7.49
CA ALA A 122 8.27 7.06 -6.92
C ALA A 122 9.43 8.05 -7.14
N TYR A 123 10.69 7.57 -7.04
CA TYR A 123 11.88 8.41 -7.24
C TYR A 123 12.01 8.91 -8.68
N VAL A 124 11.75 8.05 -9.67
CA VAL A 124 11.86 8.40 -11.10
C VAL A 124 10.57 8.97 -11.69
N SER A 125 9.53 9.12 -10.90
CA SER A 125 8.25 9.64 -11.34
C SER A 125 8.37 11.09 -11.85
N ILE A 126 7.60 11.44 -12.87
CA ILE A 126 7.45 12.83 -13.32
C ILE A 126 6.79 13.74 -12.26
N MET A 127 6.15 13.14 -11.24
CA MET A 127 5.55 13.83 -10.11
C MET A 127 6.45 13.83 -8.87
N ALA A 128 7.70 13.37 -8.99
CA ALA A 128 8.65 13.38 -7.90
C ALA A 128 8.95 14.81 -7.43
N SER A 129 9.27 14.94 -6.16
CA SER A 129 9.65 16.18 -5.50
C SER A 129 10.79 15.90 -4.52
N ASP A 130 11.49 16.93 -4.07
CA ASP A 130 12.56 16.81 -3.07
C ASP A 130 12.11 16.00 -1.84
N TYR A 131 10.83 16.11 -1.45
CA TYR A 131 10.25 15.36 -0.34
C TYR A 131 10.13 13.88 -0.66
N THR A 132 9.52 13.53 -1.81
CA THR A 132 9.32 12.14 -2.21
C THR A 132 10.64 11.47 -2.58
N GLU A 133 11.60 12.20 -3.15
CA GLU A 133 12.95 11.71 -3.43
C GLU A 133 13.69 11.34 -2.14
N GLY A 134 13.63 12.21 -1.12
CA GLY A 134 14.25 11.93 0.18
C GLY A 134 13.69 10.68 0.85
N LEU A 135 12.36 10.50 0.83
CA LEU A 135 11.68 9.31 1.35
C LEU A 135 12.07 8.06 0.56
N SER A 136 12.07 8.14 -0.78
CA SER A 136 12.42 7.04 -1.68
C SER A 136 13.86 6.58 -1.50
N LEU A 137 14.82 7.51 -1.47
CA LEU A 137 16.23 7.19 -1.29
C LEU A 137 16.50 6.51 0.07
N LYS A 138 15.83 6.98 1.12
CA LYS A 138 15.94 6.35 2.45
C LYS A 138 15.37 4.93 2.43
N ALA A 139 14.20 4.73 1.81
CA ALA A 139 13.59 3.41 1.67
C ALA A 139 14.49 2.45 0.88
N ILE A 140 15.00 2.88 -0.29
CA ILE A 140 15.93 2.08 -1.12
C ILE A 140 17.16 1.65 -0.30
N LYS A 141 17.78 2.58 0.41
CA LYS A 141 18.95 2.31 1.24
C LYS A 141 18.63 1.28 2.34
N ASP A 142 17.50 1.41 3.00
CA ASP A 142 17.12 0.49 4.07
C ASP A 142 16.82 -0.91 3.53
N VAL A 143 16.08 -1.02 2.42
CA VAL A 143 15.83 -2.31 1.77
C VAL A 143 17.14 -2.99 1.38
N PHE A 144 18.06 -2.26 0.74
CA PHE A 144 19.35 -2.80 0.31
C PHE A 144 20.19 -3.35 1.47
N ASN A 145 20.16 -2.65 2.60
CA ASN A 145 20.97 -3.00 3.77
C ASN A 145 20.33 -4.08 4.64
N TYR A 146 19.01 -4.14 4.72
CA TYR A 146 18.32 -4.92 5.75
C TYR A 146 17.44 -6.05 5.21
N LEU A 147 17.00 -6.02 3.95
CA LEU A 147 16.20 -7.12 3.38
C LEU A 147 16.92 -8.47 3.45
N PRO A 148 18.23 -8.59 3.13
CA PRO A 148 18.94 -9.86 3.25
C PRO A 148 18.88 -10.43 4.68
N SER A 149 19.14 -9.61 5.70
CA SER A 149 19.07 -10.04 7.10
C SER A 149 17.63 -10.37 7.53
N ALA A 150 16.65 -9.55 7.16
CA ALA A 150 15.25 -9.81 7.43
C ALA A 150 14.78 -11.14 6.79
N TYR A 151 15.28 -11.48 5.61
CA TYR A 151 14.99 -12.73 4.93
C TYR A 151 15.64 -13.93 5.62
N GLU A 152 16.94 -13.83 5.93
CA GLU A 152 17.71 -14.95 6.50
C GLU A 152 17.36 -15.24 7.96
N ASN A 153 17.20 -14.21 8.78
CA ASN A 153 17.08 -14.32 10.23
C ASN A 153 16.00 -13.41 10.84
N GLY A 154 15.01 -12.98 10.06
CA GLY A 154 14.05 -11.96 10.48
C GLY A 154 13.30 -12.27 11.78
N ALA A 155 13.06 -13.54 12.10
CA ALA A 155 12.40 -13.93 13.36
C ALA A 155 13.23 -13.58 14.62
N ASN A 156 14.56 -13.41 14.47
CA ASN A 156 15.48 -13.10 15.55
C ASN A 156 16.24 -11.79 15.34
N ASP A 157 15.88 -11.02 14.32
CA ASP A 157 16.49 -9.73 13.99
C ASP A 157 15.43 -8.61 13.98
N PRO A 158 15.05 -8.10 15.17
CA PRO A 158 14.07 -7.03 15.26
C PRO A 158 14.54 -5.73 14.61
N VAL A 159 15.87 -5.50 14.52
CA VAL A 159 16.41 -4.30 13.87
C VAL A 159 16.16 -4.36 12.37
N ALA A 160 16.46 -5.49 11.71
CA ALA A 160 16.17 -5.64 10.29
C ALA A 160 14.66 -5.57 10.01
N ARG A 161 13.82 -6.16 10.86
CA ARG A 161 12.36 -6.06 10.74
C ARG A 161 11.87 -4.62 10.88
N GLU A 162 12.35 -3.88 11.88
CA GLU A 162 12.01 -2.47 12.07
C GLU A 162 12.42 -1.62 10.87
N LYS A 163 13.64 -1.84 10.34
CA LYS A 163 14.12 -1.11 9.16
C LYS A 163 13.28 -1.40 7.92
N MET A 164 12.88 -2.65 7.72
CA MET A 164 11.98 -3.02 6.61
C MET A 164 10.57 -2.43 6.79
N ALA A 165 10.04 -2.41 8.00
CA ALA A 165 8.76 -1.76 8.30
C ALA A 165 8.80 -0.26 8.01
N ASN A 166 9.84 0.42 8.48
CA ASN A 166 10.05 1.83 8.21
C ASN A 166 10.25 2.11 6.71
N ALA A 167 11.01 1.26 6.00
CA ALA A 167 11.20 1.39 4.55
C ALA A 167 9.87 1.26 3.79
N SER A 168 9.01 0.30 4.18
CA SER A 168 7.67 0.14 3.60
C SER A 168 6.82 1.40 3.79
N CYS A 169 6.79 1.94 4.99
CA CYS A 169 6.06 3.16 5.30
C CYS A 169 6.60 4.37 4.52
N LEU A 170 7.93 4.55 4.46
CA LEU A 170 8.58 5.63 3.70
C LEU A 170 8.29 5.54 2.20
N ALA A 171 8.39 4.35 1.61
CA ALA A 171 8.04 4.12 0.21
C ALA A 171 6.55 4.40 -0.04
N GLY A 172 5.68 3.99 0.89
CA GLY A 172 4.24 4.28 0.86
C GLY A 172 3.95 5.77 0.81
N MET A 173 4.57 6.54 1.69
CA MET A 173 4.44 8.02 1.69
C MET A 173 4.98 8.65 0.41
N ALA A 174 6.07 8.11 -0.16
CA ALA A 174 6.63 8.61 -1.40
C ALA A 174 5.66 8.38 -2.57
N PHE A 175 5.23 7.14 -2.82
CA PHE A 175 4.37 6.87 -3.96
C PHE A 175 2.92 7.34 -3.79
N ALA A 176 2.45 7.53 -2.57
CA ALA A 176 1.16 8.19 -2.32
C ALA A 176 1.09 9.60 -2.93
N ASN A 177 2.22 10.26 -3.08
CA ASN A 177 2.35 11.60 -3.65
C ASN A 177 2.93 11.62 -5.07
N ALA A 178 3.91 10.76 -5.36
CA ALA A 178 4.58 10.70 -6.67
C ALA A 178 3.95 9.68 -7.63
N PHE A 179 3.06 8.84 -7.16
CA PHE A 179 2.49 7.69 -7.87
C PHE A 179 3.54 6.66 -8.31
N LEU A 180 3.11 5.69 -9.09
CA LEU A 180 3.92 4.58 -9.59
C LEU A 180 3.96 4.60 -11.13
N GLY A 181 4.82 3.78 -11.73
CA GLY A 181 5.08 3.79 -13.15
C GLY A 181 4.69 2.49 -13.88
N LEU A 182 5.43 2.21 -14.96
CA LEU A 182 5.13 1.12 -15.89
C LEU A 182 5.35 -0.26 -15.27
N ASN A 183 6.40 -0.43 -14.48
CA ASN A 183 6.72 -1.75 -13.91
C ASN A 183 5.59 -2.24 -13.01
N TYR A 184 5.11 -1.36 -12.13
CA TYR A 184 4.02 -1.69 -11.21
C TYR A 184 2.69 -1.94 -11.96
N SER A 185 2.41 -1.16 -13.01
CA SER A 185 1.25 -1.36 -13.87
C SER A 185 1.28 -2.70 -14.58
N MET A 186 2.44 -3.15 -15.07
CA MET A 186 2.63 -4.46 -15.68
C MET A 186 2.52 -5.59 -14.64
N ALA A 187 3.15 -5.43 -13.47
CA ALA A 187 3.12 -6.40 -12.38
C ALA A 187 1.68 -6.68 -11.92
N HIS A 188 0.83 -5.65 -11.82
CA HIS A 188 -0.59 -5.81 -11.48
C HIS A 188 -1.35 -6.69 -12.49
N LYS A 189 -1.09 -6.52 -13.79
CA LYS A 189 -1.75 -7.32 -14.82
C LYS A 189 -1.25 -8.76 -14.81
N LEU A 190 0.06 -8.97 -14.73
CA LEU A 190 0.65 -10.30 -14.62
C LEU A 190 0.21 -11.02 -13.34
N GLY A 191 0.22 -10.31 -12.21
CA GLY A 191 -0.21 -10.86 -10.93
C GLY A 191 -1.69 -11.25 -10.92
N ALA A 192 -2.57 -10.48 -11.56
CA ALA A 192 -3.98 -10.81 -11.68
C ALA A 192 -4.18 -12.06 -12.55
N PHE A 193 -3.42 -12.20 -13.65
CA PHE A 193 -3.57 -13.30 -14.60
C PHE A 193 -2.93 -14.61 -14.11
N HIS A 194 -1.77 -14.54 -13.47
CA HIS A 194 -0.98 -15.69 -13.04
C HIS A 194 -1.02 -15.97 -11.54
N HIS A 195 -1.78 -15.20 -10.76
CA HIS A 195 -1.83 -15.28 -9.29
C HIS A 195 -0.45 -15.13 -8.62
N LEU A 196 0.40 -14.26 -9.16
CA LEU A 196 1.72 -13.96 -8.62
C LEU A 196 1.65 -12.75 -7.67
N PRO A 197 2.51 -12.69 -6.64
CA PRO A 197 2.69 -11.48 -5.84
C PRO A 197 3.26 -10.35 -6.71
N SER A 198 2.96 -9.10 -6.37
CA SER A 198 3.40 -7.92 -7.15
C SER A 198 4.88 -7.60 -6.99
N GLY A 199 5.49 -8.01 -5.86
CA GLY A 199 6.92 -7.80 -5.57
C GLY A 199 7.85 -8.89 -6.06
#